data_6602eaef1eade2da260b8f15530162a3
#
_entry.id   6602eaef1eade2da260b8f15530162a3
#
_cell.length_a   1.000
_cell.length_b   1.000
_cell.length_c   1.000
_cell.angle_alpha   90.00
_cell.angle_beta   90.00
_cell.angle_gamma   90.00
#
_symmetry.space_group_name_H-M   'P 1'
#
loop_
_entity.id
_entity.type
_entity.pdbx_description
1 polymer ?
#
loop_
_entity_poly.entity_id
_entity_poly.type
_entity_poly.pdbx_seq_one_letter_code
_entity_poly.pdbx_strand_id
1 'polypeptide(L)'
;MTYNQLGFALTGLRTISFATIDASHKKTGVANLITSIGFGLDVNDHTVTCKAKFSFEKKKDQPFLILEVQTIFEIEKNDFENKIKQEDNTYLISSGLAIHFAVLTVGSARGILHSKTEGTLYNEYLLPTIDVKKMIPEDVVFRL
;
A
#
# COMPACT_ATOMS: atom_id res chain seq x y z
N MET A 1 6.06 19.49 -11.07
CA MET A 1 4.79 18.97 -11.59
C MET A 1 3.99 18.34 -10.47
N THR A 2 2.75 18.59 -10.42
CA THR A 2 1.86 17.96 -9.47
C THR A 2 1.24 16.70 -10.07
N TYR A 3 0.98 15.70 -9.24
CA TYR A 3 0.41 14.43 -9.70
C TYR A 3 -0.96 14.58 -10.37
N ASN A 4 -1.72 15.61 -10.03
CA ASN A 4 -3.04 15.82 -10.61
C ASN A 4 -3.02 16.26 -12.07
N GLN A 5 -1.82 16.50 -12.64
CA GLN A 5 -1.65 16.75 -14.06
C GLN A 5 -1.39 15.45 -14.84
N LEU A 6 -1.30 14.32 -14.16
CA LEU A 6 -1.04 13.01 -14.74
C LEU A 6 -2.34 12.20 -14.70
N GLY A 7 -2.75 11.69 -15.88
CA GLY A 7 -3.96 10.88 -15.99
C GLY A 7 -3.75 9.47 -15.47
N PHE A 8 -4.58 9.06 -14.53
CA PHE A 8 -4.55 7.69 -14.02
C PHE A 8 -5.93 7.28 -13.52
N ALA A 9 -6.11 5.97 -13.39
CA ALA A 9 -7.32 5.39 -12.84
C ALA A 9 -6.97 4.20 -11.95
N LEU A 10 -7.69 4.05 -10.85
CA LEU A 10 -7.61 2.85 -10.02
C LEU A 10 -8.38 1.75 -10.76
N THR A 11 -7.68 0.73 -11.24
CA THR A 11 -8.28 -0.34 -12.04
C THR A 11 -8.32 -1.69 -11.34
N GLY A 12 -7.62 -1.84 -10.22
CA GLY A 12 -7.63 -3.10 -9.49
C GLY A 12 -7.38 -2.92 -8.00
N LEU A 13 -8.02 -3.79 -7.23
CA LEU A 13 -7.84 -3.87 -5.78
C LEU A 13 -7.86 -5.33 -5.40
N ARG A 14 -6.82 -5.81 -4.71
CA ARG A 14 -6.68 -7.21 -4.35
C ARG A 14 -6.26 -7.34 -2.90
N THR A 15 -6.86 -8.31 -2.20
CA THR A 15 -6.32 -8.77 -0.92
C THR A 15 -5.29 -9.86 -1.22
N ILE A 16 -4.03 -9.57 -0.94
CA ILE A 16 -2.94 -10.52 -1.19
C ILE A 16 -2.90 -11.57 -0.09
N SER A 17 -3.02 -11.13 1.16
CA SER A 17 -3.06 -12.06 2.30
C SER A 17 -3.85 -11.46 3.45
N PHE A 18 -4.50 -12.34 4.19
CA PHE A 18 -5.17 -12.01 5.43
C PHE A 18 -5.05 -13.21 6.36
N ALA A 19 -4.58 -12.97 7.59
CA ALA A 19 -4.44 -14.05 8.57
C ALA A 19 -4.66 -13.53 9.98
N THR A 20 -5.28 -14.38 10.80
CA THR A 20 -5.34 -14.19 12.25
C THR A 20 -4.65 -15.40 12.89
N ILE A 21 -3.83 -15.14 13.91
CA ILE A 21 -3.05 -16.17 14.59
C ILE A 21 -3.37 -16.10 16.07
N ASP A 22 -4.34 -16.87 16.50
CA ASP A 22 -4.85 -16.81 17.88
C ASP A 22 -3.77 -17.08 18.92
N ALA A 23 -2.85 -18.00 18.62
CA ALA A 23 -1.75 -18.32 19.53
C ALA A 23 -0.84 -17.14 19.82
N SER A 24 -0.75 -16.18 18.89
CA SER A 24 0.06 -14.98 19.03
C SER A 24 -0.71 -13.80 19.62
N HIS A 25 -2.02 -13.92 19.78
CA HIS A 25 -2.86 -12.86 20.34
C HIS A 25 -2.89 -12.98 21.87
N LYS A 26 -2.10 -12.15 22.53
CA LYS A 26 -2.08 -12.09 23.99
C LYS A 26 -3.22 -11.22 24.51
N LYS A 27 -3.81 -11.60 25.65
CA LYS A 27 -4.91 -10.86 26.26
C LYS A 27 -4.51 -9.50 26.79
N THR A 28 -3.25 -9.36 27.19
CA THR A 28 -2.71 -8.13 27.77
C THR A 28 -1.58 -7.59 26.92
N GLY A 29 -1.26 -6.33 27.15
CA GLY A 29 -0.19 -5.64 26.43
C GLY A 29 -0.72 -4.76 25.30
N VAL A 30 0.15 -3.92 24.80
CA VAL A 30 -0.15 -2.96 23.74
C VAL A 30 0.12 -3.60 22.39
N ALA A 31 -0.83 -3.47 21.47
CA ALA A 31 -0.63 -3.90 20.09
C ALA A 31 0.19 -2.86 19.34
N ASN A 32 1.23 -3.33 18.67
CA ASN A 32 2.05 -2.50 17.79
C ASN A 32 1.71 -2.81 16.35
N LEU A 33 1.63 -1.78 15.53
CA LEU A 33 1.38 -1.91 14.10
C LEU A 33 2.68 -1.71 13.34
N ILE A 34 3.01 -2.69 12.50
CA ILE A 34 4.14 -2.61 11.59
C ILE A 34 3.58 -2.46 10.18
N THR A 35 3.99 -1.40 9.50
CA THR A 35 3.49 -1.07 8.14
C THR A 35 4.65 -1.08 7.16
N SER A 36 4.44 -1.70 6.00
CA SER A 36 5.37 -1.57 4.89
C SER A 36 4.61 -1.26 3.61
N ILE A 37 5.20 -0.41 2.77
CA ILE A 37 4.61 0.03 1.51
C ILE A 37 5.66 -0.16 0.41
N GLY A 38 5.26 -0.77 -0.71
CA GLY A 38 6.11 -0.96 -1.85
C GLY A 38 5.38 -0.67 -3.15
N PHE A 39 6.14 -0.41 -4.20
CA PHE A 39 5.61 -0.10 -5.52
C PHE A 39 6.17 -1.05 -6.57
N GLY A 40 5.36 -1.33 -7.58
CA GLY A 40 5.75 -2.10 -8.74
C GLY A 40 5.37 -1.37 -10.01
N LEU A 41 5.95 -1.79 -11.13
CA LEU A 41 5.74 -1.17 -12.42
C LEU A 41 5.58 -2.25 -13.48
N ASP A 42 4.56 -2.11 -14.34
CA ASP A 42 4.42 -2.91 -15.55
C ASP A 42 4.48 -1.97 -16.73
N VAL A 43 5.59 -2.02 -17.47
CA VAL A 43 5.85 -1.12 -18.59
C VAL A 43 4.92 -1.42 -19.77
N ASN A 44 4.60 -2.68 -19.99
CA ASN A 44 3.75 -3.07 -21.12
C ASN A 44 2.31 -2.63 -20.93
N ASP A 45 1.80 -2.74 -19.71
CA ASP A 45 0.42 -2.38 -19.41
C ASP A 45 0.26 -0.94 -18.92
N HIS A 46 1.36 -0.20 -18.77
CA HIS A 46 1.37 1.17 -18.23
C HIS A 46 0.73 1.25 -16.85
N THR A 47 1.00 0.26 -16.00
CA THR A 47 0.41 0.22 -14.67
C THR A 47 1.47 0.39 -13.59
N VAL A 48 1.02 1.00 -12.50
CA VAL A 48 1.78 1.10 -11.24
C VAL A 48 0.99 0.35 -10.20
N THR A 49 1.66 -0.49 -9.42
CA THR A 49 1.02 -1.17 -8.30
C THR A 49 1.57 -0.62 -6.99
N CYS A 50 0.70 -0.56 -5.98
CA CYS A 50 1.10 -0.23 -4.62
C CYS A 50 0.68 -1.37 -3.71
N LYS A 51 1.63 -1.93 -2.97
CA LYS A 51 1.37 -2.95 -1.96
C LYS A 51 1.55 -2.35 -0.59
N ALA A 52 0.60 -2.61 0.29
CA ALA A 52 0.70 -2.20 1.68
C ALA A 52 0.47 -3.43 2.56
N LYS A 53 1.39 -3.68 3.46
CA LYS A 53 1.30 -4.77 4.42
C LYS A 53 1.26 -4.23 5.83
N PHE A 54 0.34 -4.77 6.61
CA PHE A 54 0.09 -4.38 7.99
C PHE A 54 0.15 -5.61 8.88
N SER A 55 0.94 -5.53 9.94
CA SER A 55 1.04 -6.60 10.94
C SER A 55 0.81 -6.00 12.32
N PHE A 56 -0.11 -6.58 13.07
CA PHE A 56 -0.31 -6.24 14.47
C PHE A 56 0.35 -7.30 15.34
N GLU A 57 1.15 -6.87 16.29
CA GLU A 57 1.81 -7.78 17.23
C GLU A 57 1.79 -7.20 18.64
N LYS A 58 1.69 -8.05 19.64
CA LYS A 58 1.86 -7.66 21.06
C LYS A 58 3.22 -8.08 21.57
N LYS A 59 3.80 -9.12 20.98
CA LYS A 59 5.15 -9.56 21.23
C LYS A 59 5.93 -9.51 19.94
N LYS A 60 7.16 -9.01 20.00
CA LYS A 60 8.02 -8.82 18.83
C LYS A 60 8.14 -10.11 18.03
N ASP A 61 7.98 -9.98 16.70
CA ASP A 61 8.08 -11.06 15.72
C ASP A 61 7.00 -12.15 15.89
N GLN A 62 5.93 -11.84 16.63
CA GLN A 62 4.78 -12.74 16.77
C GLN A 62 3.49 -12.01 16.34
N PRO A 63 3.29 -11.82 15.04
CA PRO A 63 2.08 -11.17 14.57
C PRO A 63 0.84 -12.01 14.85
N PHE A 64 -0.26 -11.36 15.22
CA PHE A 64 -1.53 -12.04 15.43
C PHE A 64 -2.57 -11.68 14.39
N LEU A 65 -2.36 -10.58 13.65
CA LEU A 65 -3.27 -10.10 12.62
C LEU A 65 -2.43 -9.52 11.48
N ILE A 66 -2.61 -10.07 10.28
CA ILE A 66 -1.82 -9.69 9.11
C ILE A 66 -2.79 -9.39 7.98
N LEU A 67 -2.55 -8.28 7.28
CA LEU A 67 -3.26 -7.92 6.06
C LEU A 67 -2.26 -7.34 5.06
N GLU A 68 -2.32 -7.85 3.84
CA GLU A 68 -1.60 -7.26 2.70
C GLU A 68 -2.58 -7.02 1.57
N VAL A 69 -2.58 -5.79 1.06
CA VAL A 69 -3.43 -5.40 -0.07
C VAL A 69 -2.59 -4.80 -1.18
N GLN A 70 -3.11 -4.89 -2.39
CA GLN A 70 -2.48 -4.32 -3.57
C GLN A 70 -3.52 -3.52 -4.34
N THR A 71 -3.15 -2.32 -4.72
CA THR A 71 -3.90 -1.50 -5.67
C THR A 71 -3.17 -1.47 -7.00
N ILE A 72 -3.93 -1.33 -8.08
CA ILE A 72 -3.39 -1.25 -9.44
C ILE A 72 -3.91 0.03 -10.05
N PHE A 73 -2.99 0.86 -10.54
CA PHE A 73 -3.30 2.13 -11.19
C PHE A 73 -2.85 2.06 -12.64
N GLU A 74 -3.78 2.27 -13.55
CA GLU A 74 -3.45 2.40 -14.96
C GLU A 74 -3.15 3.85 -15.26
N ILE A 75 -2.00 4.10 -15.87
CA ILE A 75 -1.55 5.45 -16.22
C ILE A 75 -1.89 5.70 -17.68
N GLU A 76 -2.39 6.88 -17.99
CA GLU A 76 -2.66 7.28 -19.38
C GLU A 76 -1.37 7.13 -20.17
N LYS A 77 -1.47 6.53 -21.36
CA LYS A 77 -0.32 6.11 -22.16
C LYS A 77 0.65 7.25 -22.45
N ASN A 78 0.15 8.41 -22.88
CA ASN A 78 1.02 9.54 -23.20
C ASN A 78 1.71 10.08 -21.95
N ASP A 79 0.99 10.13 -20.83
CA ASP A 79 1.59 10.56 -19.56
C ASP A 79 2.63 9.57 -19.07
N PHE A 80 2.40 8.27 -19.26
CA PHE A 80 3.39 7.25 -18.92
C PHE A 80 4.69 7.46 -19.69
N GLU A 81 4.58 7.60 -21.01
CA GLU A 81 5.74 7.78 -21.89
C GLU A 81 6.43 9.13 -21.68
N ASN A 82 5.70 10.19 -21.39
CA ASN A 82 6.26 11.53 -21.30
C ASN A 82 6.65 11.96 -19.90
N LYS A 83 6.04 11.37 -18.85
CA LYS A 83 6.22 11.84 -17.48
C LYS A 83 6.80 10.79 -16.55
N ILE A 84 6.59 9.51 -16.82
CA ILE A 84 7.11 8.41 -15.98
C ILE A 84 8.38 7.83 -16.56
N LYS A 85 8.38 7.53 -17.84
CA LYS A 85 9.55 7.01 -18.52
C LYS A 85 10.64 8.09 -18.60
N GLN A 86 11.83 7.71 -18.20
CA GLN A 86 13.02 8.56 -18.27
C GLN A 86 14.00 7.95 -19.30
N GLU A 87 15.25 8.37 -19.25
CA GLU A 87 16.30 7.82 -20.11
C GLU A 87 16.85 6.52 -19.53
N ASP A 88 17.53 5.72 -20.37
CA ASP A 88 18.28 4.53 -19.96
C ASP A 88 17.47 3.50 -19.19
N ASN A 89 16.25 3.18 -19.69
CA ASN A 89 15.36 2.20 -19.05
C ASN A 89 15.05 2.53 -17.58
N THR A 90 15.02 3.80 -17.27
CA THR A 90 14.67 4.30 -15.95
C THR A 90 13.24 4.85 -15.98
N TYR A 91 12.49 4.57 -14.94
CA TYR A 91 11.12 5.03 -14.76
C TYR A 91 11.01 5.69 -13.39
N LEU A 92 10.33 6.83 -13.33
CA LEU A 92 10.26 7.61 -12.10
C LEU A 92 8.81 7.96 -11.78
N ILE A 93 8.42 7.65 -10.54
CA ILE A 93 7.14 8.09 -9.99
C ILE A 93 7.47 9.14 -8.94
N SER A 94 6.95 10.36 -9.13
CA SER A 94 7.20 11.43 -8.18
C SER A 94 6.70 11.05 -6.79
N SER A 95 7.36 11.55 -5.76
CA SER A 95 6.95 11.28 -4.38
C SER A 95 5.50 11.69 -4.13
N GLY A 96 5.07 12.81 -4.71
CA GLY A 96 3.67 13.26 -4.58
C GLY A 96 2.67 12.25 -5.13
N LEU A 97 2.94 11.70 -6.32
CA LEU A 97 2.08 10.69 -6.91
C LEU A 97 2.13 9.38 -6.11
N ALA A 98 3.33 8.96 -5.72
CA ALA A 98 3.50 7.74 -4.91
C ALA A 98 2.75 7.85 -3.57
N ILE A 99 2.85 9.01 -2.91
CA ILE A 99 2.12 9.26 -1.67
C ILE A 99 0.62 9.18 -1.90
N HIS A 100 0.13 9.76 -3.00
CA HIS A 100 -1.29 9.71 -3.33
C HIS A 100 -1.77 8.26 -3.51
N PHE A 101 -1.02 7.45 -4.27
CA PHE A 101 -1.34 6.04 -4.45
C PHE A 101 -1.34 5.28 -3.12
N ALA A 102 -0.35 5.55 -2.26
CA ALA A 102 -0.26 4.90 -0.96
C ALA A 102 -1.42 5.31 -0.04
N VAL A 103 -1.84 6.57 -0.05
CA VAL A 103 -3.00 7.03 0.73
C VAL A 103 -4.26 6.28 0.31
N LEU A 104 -4.48 6.13 -0.99
CA LEU A 104 -5.62 5.37 -1.51
C LEU A 104 -5.55 3.90 -1.09
N THR A 105 -4.36 3.31 -1.13
CA THR A 105 -4.14 1.92 -0.75
C THR A 105 -4.40 1.70 0.75
N VAL A 106 -3.90 2.57 1.60
CA VAL A 106 -4.12 2.49 3.05
C VAL A 106 -5.61 2.65 3.38
N GLY A 107 -6.29 3.58 2.72
CA GLY A 107 -7.73 3.77 2.92
C GLY A 107 -8.53 2.53 2.52
N SER A 108 -8.17 1.91 1.41
CA SER A 108 -8.78 0.65 0.97
C SER A 108 -8.51 -0.47 1.97
N ALA A 109 -7.28 -0.56 2.46
CA ALA A 109 -6.89 -1.58 3.44
C ALA A 109 -7.66 -1.42 4.75
N ARG A 110 -7.90 -0.17 5.18
CA ARG A 110 -8.66 0.10 6.39
C ARG A 110 -10.07 -0.49 6.31
N GLY A 111 -10.72 -0.28 5.18
CA GLY A 111 -12.06 -0.84 4.96
C GLY A 111 -12.06 -2.37 4.86
N ILE A 112 -11.07 -2.92 4.17
CA ILE A 112 -10.95 -4.38 4.02
C ILE A 112 -10.70 -5.03 5.38
N LEU A 113 -9.81 -4.48 6.19
CA LEU A 113 -9.53 -5.01 7.54
C LEU A 113 -10.80 -5.03 8.38
N HIS A 114 -11.52 -3.92 8.40
CA HIS A 114 -12.76 -3.82 9.15
C HIS A 114 -13.75 -4.89 8.70
N SER A 115 -13.95 -5.04 7.40
CA SER A 115 -14.89 -5.99 6.83
C SER A 115 -14.52 -7.44 7.16
N LYS A 116 -13.23 -7.78 7.02
CA LYS A 116 -12.78 -9.16 7.24
C LYS A 116 -12.78 -9.57 8.72
N THR A 117 -12.75 -8.62 9.63
CA THR A 117 -12.74 -8.92 11.06
C THR A 117 -14.10 -8.75 11.74
N GLU A 118 -15.12 -8.31 11.00
CA GLU A 118 -16.47 -8.17 11.56
C GLU A 118 -16.95 -9.46 12.19
N GLY A 119 -17.53 -9.36 13.39
CA GLY A 119 -18.01 -10.53 14.11
C GLY A 119 -16.93 -11.33 14.83
N THR A 120 -15.68 -10.88 14.79
CA THR A 120 -14.57 -11.54 15.49
C THR A 120 -13.98 -10.62 16.55
N LEU A 121 -13.18 -11.20 17.43
CA LEU A 121 -12.49 -10.41 18.47
C LEU A 121 -11.44 -9.45 17.88
N TYR A 122 -11.02 -9.66 16.64
CA TYR A 122 -10.01 -8.82 15.97
C TYR A 122 -10.59 -7.54 15.40
N ASN A 123 -11.90 -7.35 15.41
CA ASN A 123 -12.54 -6.16 14.83
C ASN A 123 -12.19 -4.87 15.59
N GLU A 124 -11.73 -4.99 16.83
CA GLU A 124 -11.25 -3.82 17.59
C GLU A 124 -9.97 -3.20 17.04
N TYR A 125 -9.21 -3.97 16.24
CA TYR A 125 -7.95 -3.49 15.66
C TYR A 125 -8.21 -2.77 14.35
N LEU A 126 -8.08 -1.47 14.36
CA LEU A 126 -8.29 -0.62 13.19
C LEU A 126 -6.95 -0.05 12.75
N LEU A 127 -6.80 0.19 11.44
CA LEU A 127 -5.66 0.93 10.95
C LEU A 127 -5.79 2.39 11.38
N PRO A 128 -4.82 2.92 12.14
CA PRO A 128 -4.86 4.32 12.55
C PRO A 128 -4.55 5.25 11.39
N THR A 129 -4.55 6.54 11.65
CA THR A 129 -3.99 7.52 10.73
C THR A 129 -2.50 7.21 10.55
N ILE A 130 -2.08 6.99 9.32
CA ILE A 130 -0.69 6.65 8.99
C ILE A 130 -0.09 7.80 8.22
N ASP A 131 1.07 8.27 8.65
CA ASP A 131 1.79 9.33 7.96
C ASP A 131 2.56 8.74 6.78
N VAL A 132 1.85 8.58 5.66
CA VAL A 132 2.39 8.01 4.44
C VAL A 132 3.53 8.87 3.89
N LYS A 133 3.44 10.18 4.06
CA LYS A 133 4.46 11.10 3.56
C LYS A 133 5.82 10.81 4.16
N LYS A 134 5.89 10.45 5.44
CA LYS A 134 7.14 10.07 6.09
C LYS A 134 7.70 8.75 5.57
N MET A 135 6.85 7.86 5.07
CA MET A 135 7.25 6.57 4.53
C MET A 135 7.78 6.67 3.10
N ILE A 136 7.44 7.76 2.39
CA ILE A 136 7.82 7.97 1.00
C ILE A 136 8.47 9.34 0.89
N PRO A 137 9.71 9.49 1.40
CA PRO A 137 10.38 10.79 1.42
C PRO A 137 10.96 11.22 0.08
N GLU A 138 11.12 10.28 -0.85
CA GLU A 138 11.78 10.51 -2.14
C GLU A 138 10.96 9.94 -3.29
N ASP A 139 11.29 10.36 -4.50
CA ASP A 139 10.70 9.79 -5.71
C ASP A 139 11.02 8.29 -5.80
N VAL A 140 10.11 7.53 -6.40
CA VAL A 140 10.29 6.10 -6.59
C VAL A 140 10.89 5.87 -7.97
N VAL A 141 12.06 5.22 -8.01
CA VAL A 141 12.81 5.01 -9.24
C VAL A 141 12.91 3.52 -9.54
N PHE A 142 12.60 3.17 -10.78
CA PHE A 142 12.75 1.81 -11.29
C PHE A 142 13.82 1.80 -12.40
N ARG A 143 14.78 0.91 -12.28
CA ARG A 143 15.79 0.68 -13.33
C ARG A 143 15.63 -0.73 -13.85
N LEU A 144 15.28 -0.83 -15.12
CA LEU A 144 14.97 -2.11 -15.77
C LEU A 144 16.10 -2.57 -16.70
#